data_f0b3b33885a52de81a61e6a23b7401c4
#
_entry.id   f0b3b33885a52de81a61e6a23b7401c4
#
_cell.length_a   1.000
_cell.length_b   1.000
_cell.length_c   1.000
_cell.angle_alpha   90.00
_cell.angle_beta   90.00
_cell.angle_gamma   90.00
#
_symmetry.space_group_name_H-M   'P 1'
#
loop_
_entity.id
_entity.type
_entity.pdbx_description
1 polymer ?
#
loop_
_entity_poly.entity_id
_entity_poly.type
_entity_poly.pdbx_seq_one_letter_code
_entity_poly.pdbx_strand_id
1 'polypeptide(L)'
;TYLAAFDALNFSPEHLLYIVHEGSILKRSLSTFQTVFGGDVFMGEYTGEHKDLDASFLFSTNVSMCRSLELFDKKQFDYIIIDECHHAAADSYKKIIDYFEPEFLLGLTATPERMDNQDVYELFGNNVPYELRLRDALVNELIVPFKYYGIRDDRVDFSKENERKMISQFVTEDHCEFVVEHIEKHRVPNQKLKALAFCKTVSHAKMMAEALEPFYKTAYLTGKNDTGERVR
;
A
#
# COMPACT_ATOMS: atom_id res chain seq x y z
N THR A 1 5.98 7.55 -3.06
CA THR A 1 6.31 7.60 -4.50
C THR A 1 6.99 8.93 -4.88
N TYR A 2 6.44 10.13 -4.54
CA TYR A 2 7.09 11.42 -4.85
C TYR A 2 8.50 11.55 -4.27
N LEU A 3 8.72 11.13 -3.02
CA LEU A 3 10.05 11.12 -2.40
C LEU A 3 11.04 10.30 -3.25
N ALA A 4 10.63 9.10 -3.67
CA ALA A 4 11.45 8.25 -4.55
C ALA A 4 11.75 8.90 -5.90
N ALA A 5 10.76 9.58 -6.49
CA ALA A 5 10.96 10.26 -7.77
C ALA A 5 11.93 11.45 -7.66
N PHE A 6 11.87 12.23 -6.59
CA PHE A 6 12.82 13.33 -6.36
C PHE A 6 14.21 12.82 -6.00
N ASP A 7 14.31 11.72 -5.26
CA ASP A 7 15.60 11.09 -4.96
C ASP A 7 16.25 10.56 -6.24
N ALA A 8 15.49 9.86 -7.08
CA ALA A 8 15.95 9.41 -8.39
C ALA A 8 16.34 10.60 -9.30
N LEU A 9 15.59 11.70 -9.29
CA LEU A 9 15.95 12.90 -10.06
C LEU A 9 17.29 13.49 -9.59
N ASN A 10 17.55 13.47 -8.30
CA ASN A 10 18.81 13.95 -7.72
C ASN A 10 19.98 13.00 -8.01
N PHE A 11 19.76 11.69 -8.00
CA PHE A 11 20.75 10.67 -8.34
C PHE A 11 21.08 10.69 -9.85
N SER A 12 20.09 11.00 -10.68
CA SER A 12 20.18 11.06 -12.15
C SER A 12 20.62 9.73 -12.80
N PRO A 13 19.88 8.62 -12.55
CA PRO A 13 20.23 7.32 -13.11
C PRO A 13 20.06 7.29 -14.64
N GLU A 14 20.90 6.52 -15.34
CA GLU A 14 20.69 6.21 -16.76
C GLU A 14 19.56 5.17 -16.91
N HIS A 15 19.57 4.13 -16.05
CA HIS A 15 18.57 3.06 -16.03
C HIS A 15 18.04 2.82 -14.62
N LEU A 16 16.74 2.91 -14.45
CA LEU A 16 16.05 2.72 -13.18
C LEU A 16 15.08 1.56 -13.24
N LEU A 17 15.07 0.73 -12.18
CA LEU A 17 14.06 -0.31 -11.97
C LEU A 17 13.23 0.03 -10.72
N TYR A 18 11.91 0.16 -10.91
CA TYR A 18 10.94 0.39 -9.83
C TYR A 18 10.10 -0.86 -9.60
N ILE A 19 10.22 -1.47 -8.42
CA ILE A 19 9.53 -2.73 -8.08
C ILE A 19 8.41 -2.48 -7.07
N VAL A 20 7.24 -3.01 -7.39
CA VAL A 20 6.05 -3.03 -6.51
C VAL A 20 5.45 -4.42 -6.41
N HIS A 21 4.58 -4.64 -5.45
CA HIS A 21 3.85 -5.90 -5.34
C HIS A 21 2.51 -5.91 -6.09
N GLU A 22 1.93 -4.74 -6.40
CA GLU A 22 0.59 -4.62 -6.99
C GLU A 22 0.58 -3.69 -8.21
N GLY A 23 -0.09 -4.13 -9.30
CA GLY A 23 -0.16 -3.37 -10.55
C GLY A 23 -0.88 -2.02 -10.44
N SER A 24 -1.79 -1.86 -9.49
CA SER A 24 -2.46 -0.56 -9.24
C SER A 24 -1.47 0.49 -8.71
N ILE A 25 -0.54 0.09 -7.86
CA ILE A 25 0.54 0.93 -7.35
C ILE A 25 1.52 1.28 -8.47
N LEU A 26 1.85 0.30 -9.33
CA LEU A 26 2.76 0.48 -10.45
C LEU A 26 2.33 1.63 -11.36
N LYS A 27 1.09 1.62 -11.85
CA LYS A 27 0.56 2.67 -12.74
C LYS A 27 0.59 4.06 -12.10
N ARG A 28 0.28 4.14 -10.80
CA ARG A 28 0.34 5.39 -10.06
C ARG A 28 1.78 5.89 -9.89
N SER A 29 2.72 4.98 -9.63
CA SER A 29 4.13 5.31 -9.48
C SER A 29 4.72 5.79 -10.81
N LEU A 30 4.45 5.09 -11.91
CA LEU A 30 4.83 5.50 -13.25
C LEU A 30 4.32 6.92 -13.57
N SER A 31 3.03 7.20 -13.34
CA SER A 31 2.46 8.54 -13.57
C SER A 31 3.11 9.63 -12.72
N THR A 32 3.49 9.30 -11.46
CA THR A 32 4.19 10.24 -10.59
C THR A 32 5.59 10.56 -11.13
N PHE A 33 6.33 9.55 -11.57
CA PHE A 33 7.66 9.73 -12.18
C PHE A 33 7.57 10.54 -13.47
N GLN A 34 6.60 10.25 -14.34
CA GLN A 34 6.35 11.06 -15.55
C GLN A 34 6.08 12.52 -15.21
N THR A 35 5.37 12.80 -14.11
CA THR A 35 5.12 14.17 -13.66
C THR A 35 6.39 14.88 -13.20
N VAL A 36 7.28 14.17 -12.51
CA VAL A 36 8.52 14.74 -11.94
C VAL A 36 9.62 14.92 -13.01
N PHE A 37 9.79 13.92 -13.87
CA PHE A 37 10.86 13.92 -14.90
C PHE A 37 10.44 14.59 -16.22
N GLY A 38 9.15 14.78 -16.46
CA GLY A 38 8.66 15.27 -17.74
C GLY A 38 8.73 14.21 -18.86
N GLY A 39 8.84 14.65 -20.10
CA GLY A 39 8.82 13.77 -21.29
C GLY A 39 10.20 13.29 -21.77
N ASP A 40 11.28 13.66 -21.10
CA ASP A 40 12.64 13.44 -21.60
C ASP A 40 13.17 12.03 -21.35
N VAL A 41 12.51 11.24 -20.49
CA VAL A 41 12.90 9.89 -20.13
C VAL A 41 11.87 8.90 -20.62
N PHE A 42 12.29 7.87 -21.36
CA PHE A 42 11.41 6.77 -21.74
C PHE A 42 11.12 5.87 -20.55
N MET A 43 9.87 5.91 -20.07
CA MET A 43 9.38 5.11 -18.95
C MET A 43 8.39 4.07 -19.46
N GLY A 44 8.60 2.81 -19.05
CA GLY A 44 7.79 1.68 -19.50
C GLY A 44 7.41 0.73 -18.38
N GLU A 45 6.52 -0.21 -18.70
CA GLU A 45 6.02 -1.24 -17.79
C GLU A 45 6.55 -2.62 -18.17
N TYR A 46 6.92 -3.42 -17.15
CA TYR A 46 7.19 -4.84 -17.32
C TYR A 46 6.27 -5.66 -16.41
N THR A 47 5.18 -6.14 -16.99
CA THR A 47 4.11 -6.87 -16.30
C THR A 47 3.71 -8.12 -17.09
N GLY A 48 2.62 -8.79 -16.69
CA GLY A 48 2.01 -9.86 -17.49
C GLY A 48 1.51 -9.40 -18.85
N GLU A 49 1.13 -8.13 -18.99
CA GLU A 49 0.49 -7.54 -20.17
C GLU A 49 1.45 -6.67 -21.02
N HIS A 50 2.37 -5.96 -20.39
CA HIS A 50 3.31 -5.02 -21.01
C HIS A 50 4.74 -5.52 -20.89
N LYS A 51 5.57 -5.29 -21.92
CA LYS A 51 6.96 -5.78 -22.03
C LYS A 51 7.87 -4.72 -22.67
N ASP A 52 7.97 -3.56 -22.05
CA ASP A 52 8.74 -2.40 -22.54
C ASP A 52 10.22 -2.56 -22.17
N LEU A 53 10.91 -3.54 -22.75
CA LEU A 53 12.30 -3.90 -22.41
C LEU A 53 13.33 -2.79 -22.69
N ASP A 54 13.03 -1.89 -23.63
CA ASP A 54 13.91 -0.79 -24.03
C ASP A 54 13.74 0.48 -23.17
N ALA A 55 12.85 0.42 -22.15
CA ALA A 55 12.60 1.57 -21.30
C ALA A 55 13.83 1.89 -20.42
N SER A 56 14.22 3.16 -20.36
CA SER A 56 15.27 3.62 -19.45
C SER A 56 14.82 3.48 -17.99
N PHE A 57 13.59 3.85 -17.71
CA PHE A 57 12.98 3.62 -16.38
C PHE A 57 11.89 2.57 -16.50
N LEU A 58 12.14 1.42 -15.91
CA LEU A 58 11.26 0.26 -16.00
C LEU A 58 10.49 0.05 -14.68
N PHE A 59 9.16 0.02 -14.79
CA PHE A 59 8.27 -0.24 -13.67
C PHE A 59 7.75 -1.67 -13.75
N SER A 60 7.97 -2.47 -12.72
CA SER A 60 7.61 -3.88 -12.74
C SER A 60 6.96 -4.33 -11.44
N THR A 61 6.14 -5.39 -11.54
CA THR A 61 5.76 -6.13 -10.34
C THR A 61 6.88 -7.12 -9.98
N ASN A 62 7.05 -7.37 -8.68
CA ASN A 62 8.03 -8.35 -8.19
C ASN A 62 7.86 -9.74 -8.84
N VAL A 63 6.62 -10.17 -9.06
CA VAL A 63 6.32 -11.46 -9.69
C VAL A 63 6.76 -11.50 -11.15
N SER A 64 6.48 -10.44 -11.92
CA SER A 64 6.88 -10.37 -13.34
C SER A 64 8.39 -10.30 -13.49
N MET A 65 9.05 -9.47 -12.71
CA MET A 65 10.50 -9.33 -12.73
C MET A 65 11.20 -10.63 -12.30
N CYS A 66 10.80 -11.23 -11.20
CA CYS A 66 11.39 -12.46 -10.67
C CYS A 66 11.30 -13.65 -11.65
N ARG A 67 10.30 -13.68 -12.54
CA ARG A 67 10.13 -14.73 -13.54
C ARG A 67 10.96 -14.56 -14.80
N SER A 68 11.57 -13.42 -14.97
CA SER A 68 12.21 -13.04 -16.23
C SER A 68 13.58 -12.37 -16.02
N LEU A 69 14.23 -12.66 -14.91
CA LEU A 69 15.53 -12.06 -14.57
C LEU A 69 16.57 -12.26 -15.68
N GLU A 70 16.58 -13.44 -16.30
CA GLU A 70 17.52 -13.79 -17.38
C GLU A 70 17.38 -12.96 -18.66
N LEU A 71 16.32 -12.18 -18.80
CA LEU A 71 16.14 -11.25 -19.93
C LEU A 71 16.91 -9.93 -19.73
N PHE A 72 17.44 -9.70 -18.55
CA PHE A 72 18.10 -8.46 -18.17
C PHE A 72 19.56 -8.71 -17.78
N ASP A 73 20.45 -7.81 -18.14
CA ASP A 73 21.83 -7.82 -17.63
C ASP A 73 21.85 -7.50 -16.12
N LYS A 74 22.74 -8.14 -15.36
CA LYS A 74 22.87 -7.92 -13.93
C LYS A 74 23.18 -6.46 -13.56
N LYS A 75 23.86 -5.75 -14.42
CA LYS A 75 24.22 -4.33 -14.27
C LYS A 75 23.37 -3.39 -15.12
N GLN A 76 22.24 -3.88 -15.64
CA GLN A 76 21.39 -3.07 -16.50
C GLN A 76 20.80 -1.85 -15.78
N PHE A 77 20.50 -1.98 -14.48
CA PHE A 77 19.91 -0.90 -13.70
C PHE A 77 20.95 -0.39 -12.69
N ASP A 78 21.30 0.87 -12.80
CA ASP A 78 22.16 1.57 -11.86
C ASP A 78 21.41 2.00 -10.59
N TYR A 79 20.07 2.18 -10.69
CA TYR A 79 19.22 2.49 -9.55
C TYR A 79 18.02 1.56 -9.45
N ILE A 80 17.87 0.88 -8.32
CA ILE A 80 16.70 0.02 -8.04
C ILE A 80 15.93 0.56 -6.85
N ILE A 81 14.61 0.71 -7.01
CA ILE A 81 13.69 1.13 -5.96
C ILE A 81 12.73 -0.01 -5.66
N ILE A 82 12.63 -0.37 -4.39
CA ILE A 82 11.64 -1.35 -3.89
C ILE A 82 10.62 -0.61 -3.03
N ASP A 83 9.44 -0.42 -3.57
CA ASP A 83 8.32 0.18 -2.86
C ASP A 83 7.60 -0.87 -2.00
N GLU A 84 7.10 -0.45 -0.84
CA GLU A 84 6.56 -1.34 0.19
C GLU A 84 7.54 -2.46 0.57
N CYS A 85 8.80 -2.09 0.81
CA CYS A 85 9.90 -3.03 1.02
C CYS A 85 9.73 -3.92 2.26
N HIS A 86 8.73 -3.69 3.11
CA HIS A 86 8.35 -4.64 4.15
C HIS A 86 7.91 -6.02 3.58
N HIS A 87 7.57 -6.08 2.28
CA HIS A 87 7.39 -7.34 1.56
C HIS A 87 8.69 -7.94 1.04
N ALA A 88 9.82 -7.23 1.10
CA ALA A 88 11.09 -7.64 0.48
C ALA A 88 11.71 -8.92 1.09
N ALA A 89 11.27 -9.34 2.27
CA ALA A 89 11.65 -10.62 2.84
C ALA A 89 11.08 -11.85 2.10
N ALA A 90 10.09 -11.66 1.20
CA ALA A 90 9.60 -12.75 0.35
C ALA A 90 10.64 -13.17 -0.68
N ASP A 91 10.68 -14.48 -1.01
CA ASP A 91 11.68 -15.08 -1.90
C ASP A 91 11.79 -14.42 -3.27
N SER A 92 10.68 -13.87 -3.79
CA SER A 92 10.69 -13.17 -5.09
C SER A 92 11.51 -11.88 -5.07
N TYR A 93 11.45 -11.14 -3.98
CA TYR A 93 12.24 -9.91 -3.82
C TYR A 93 13.72 -10.22 -3.58
N LYS A 94 14.02 -11.21 -2.72
CA LYS A 94 15.39 -11.65 -2.48
C LYS A 94 16.07 -12.06 -3.77
N LYS A 95 15.39 -12.84 -4.62
CA LYS A 95 15.93 -13.24 -5.94
C LYS A 95 16.23 -12.04 -6.84
N ILE A 96 15.40 -10.99 -6.82
CA ILE A 96 15.65 -9.77 -7.59
C ILE A 96 16.87 -9.03 -7.05
N ILE A 97 16.94 -8.84 -5.73
CA ILE A 97 18.05 -8.14 -5.05
C ILE A 97 19.38 -8.89 -5.25
N ASP A 98 19.36 -10.22 -5.15
CA ASP A 98 20.55 -11.06 -5.31
C ASP A 98 21.01 -11.17 -6.79
N TYR A 99 20.10 -10.93 -7.74
CA TYR A 99 20.42 -11.03 -9.18
C TYR A 99 21.09 -9.77 -9.71
N PHE A 100 20.52 -8.60 -9.40
CA PHE A 100 21.03 -7.32 -9.92
C PHE A 100 22.17 -6.76 -9.07
N GLU A 101 23.04 -6.01 -9.72
CA GLU A 101 24.19 -5.34 -9.12
C GLU A 101 24.07 -3.81 -9.33
N PRO A 102 23.07 -3.13 -8.72
CA PRO A 102 22.85 -1.70 -8.89
C PRO A 102 23.95 -0.89 -8.17
N GLU A 103 24.16 0.34 -8.59
CA GLU A 103 24.98 1.31 -7.83
C GLU A 103 24.24 1.75 -6.57
N PHE A 104 22.92 1.86 -6.63
CA PHE A 104 22.08 2.25 -5.50
C PHE A 104 20.79 1.43 -5.40
N LEU A 105 20.51 0.91 -4.19
CA LEU A 105 19.29 0.18 -3.87
C LEU A 105 18.53 0.94 -2.79
N LEU A 106 17.32 1.42 -3.12
CA LEU A 106 16.42 2.13 -2.21
C LEU A 106 15.22 1.27 -1.80
N GLY A 107 15.01 1.11 -0.51
CA GLY A 107 13.79 0.54 0.06
C GLY A 107 12.90 1.62 0.66
N LEU A 108 11.61 1.58 0.36
CA LEU A 108 10.60 2.48 0.92
C LEU A 108 9.52 1.67 1.61
N THR A 109 9.16 2.02 2.83
CA THR A 109 8.03 1.43 3.55
C THR A 109 7.46 2.37 4.60
N ALA A 110 6.16 2.28 4.84
CA ALA A 110 5.50 2.93 5.97
C ALA A 110 5.53 2.07 7.25
N THR A 111 5.78 0.77 7.14
CA THR A 111 5.69 -0.23 8.22
C THR A 111 6.88 -1.18 8.20
N PRO A 112 8.07 -0.75 8.61
CA PRO A 112 9.25 -1.58 8.56
C PRO A 112 9.22 -2.75 9.55
N GLU A 113 8.50 -2.60 10.68
CA GLU A 113 8.36 -3.65 11.68
C GLU A 113 7.43 -4.75 11.19
N ARG A 114 7.94 -5.98 11.18
CA ARG A 114 7.18 -7.18 10.78
C ARG A 114 6.90 -8.06 11.99
N MET A 115 5.71 -8.68 11.98
CA MET A 115 5.31 -9.64 13.03
C MET A 115 5.95 -11.03 12.87
N ASP A 116 6.57 -11.32 11.71
CA ASP A 116 7.16 -12.62 11.38
C ASP A 116 8.66 -12.73 11.68
N ASN A 117 9.22 -11.79 12.44
CA ASN A 117 10.64 -11.72 12.82
C ASN A 117 11.63 -11.71 11.64
N GLN A 118 11.18 -11.40 10.42
CA GLN A 118 12.08 -11.19 9.29
C GLN A 118 12.55 -9.74 9.28
N ASP A 119 13.87 -9.55 9.30
CA ASP A 119 14.47 -8.23 9.32
C ASP A 119 14.60 -7.69 7.89
N VAL A 120 13.80 -6.66 7.60
CA VAL A 120 13.85 -5.96 6.31
C VAL A 120 15.12 -5.10 6.21
N TYR A 121 15.61 -4.57 7.31
CA TYR A 121 16.78 -3.70 7.32
C TYR A 121 18.04 -4.43 6.86
N GLU A 122 18.19 -5.72 7.19
CA GLU A 122 19.33 -6.54 6.77
C GLU A 122 19.47 -6.58 5.24
N LEU A 123 18.36 -6.62 4.49
CA LEU A 123 18.35 -6.63 3.03
C LEU A 123 18.92 -5.32 2.42
N PHE A 124 18.90 -4.25 3.20
CA PHE A 124 19.45 -2.93 2.81
C PHE A 124 20.71 -2.58 3.61
N GLY A 125 21.44 -3.59 4.11
CA GLY A 125 22.70 -3.41 4.85
C GLY A 125 22.54 -2.67 6.17
N ASN A 126 21.34 -2.71 6.78
CA ASN A 126 20.98 -1.97 8.00
C ASN A 126 21.16 -0.44 7.87
N ASN A 127 21.16 0.08 6.65
CA ASN A 127 21.26 1.50 6.39
C ASN A 127 19.88 2.13 6.33
N VAL A 128 19.53 2.97 7.31
CA VAL A 128 18.28 3.72 7.39
C VAL A 128 18.59 5.22 7.31
N PRO A 129 18.70 5.80 6.10
CA PRO A 129 19.09 7.19 5.94
C PRO A 129 18.01 8.16 6.45
N TYR A 130 16.76 7.76 6.43
CA TYR A 130 15.67 8.60 6.87
C TYR A 130 14.52 7.76 7.49
N GLU A 131 14.06 8.19 8.65
CA GLU A 131 12.90 7.62 9.33
C GLU A 131 12.01 8.76 9.85
N LEU A 132 10.71 8.69 9.54
CA LEU A 132 9.71 9.62 10.03
C LEU A 132 8.57 8.83 10.70
N ARG A 133 8.53 8.86 12.01
CA ARG A 133 7.47 8.21 12.78
C ARG A 133 6.21 9.09 12.85
N LEU A 134 5.05 8.45 13.04
CA LEU A 134 3.75 9.14 13.14
C LEU A 134 3.77 10.28 14.16
N ARG A 135 4.40 10.06 15.33
CA ARG A 135 4.56 11.07 16.38
C ARG A 135 5.32 12.29 15.86
N ASP A 136 6.43 12.05 15.17
CA ASP A 136 7.29 13.14 14.68
C ASP A 136 6.61 13.90 13.56
N ALA A 137 5.87 13.19 12.69
CA ALA A 137 5.06 13.81 11.65
C ALA A 137 3.95 14.73 12.23
N LEU A 138 3.34 14.34 13.36
CA LEU A 138 2.36 15.16 14.05
C LEU A 138 3.02 16.38 14.74
N VAL A 139 4.15 16.18 15.42
CA VAL A 139 4.87 17.27 16.13
C VAL A 139 5.40 18.31 15.14
N ASN A 140 5.87 17.87 13.96
CA ASN A 140 6.37 18.76 12.91
C ASN A 140 5.26 19.27 11.97
N GLU A 141 4.00 19.08 12.29
CA GLU A 141 2.83 19.54 11.51
C GLU A 141 2.82 19.07 10.04
N LEU A 142 3.49 17.94 9.75
CA LEU A 142 3.51 17.34 8.41
C LEU A 142 2.21 16.61 8.08
N ILE A 143 1.46 16.22 9.10
CA ILE A 143 0.12 15.64 8.98
C ILE A 143 -0.85 16.37 9.92
N VAL A 144 -2.12 16.40 9.52
CA VAL A 144 -3.16 16.99 10.35
C VAL A 144 -3.41 16.18 11.62
N PRO A 145 -3.62 16.84 12.78
CA PRO A 145 -3.98 16.12 14.00
C PRO A 145 -5.27 15.33 13.82
N PHE A 146 -5.32 14.15 14.42
CA PHE A 146 -6.51 13.31 14.45
C PHE A 146 -6.84 12.89 15.89
N LYS A 147 -8.10 12.50 16.10
CA LYS A 147 -8.56 11.96 17.38
C LYS A 147 -8.73 10.44 17.22
N TYR A 148 -8.15 9.69 18.13
CA TYR A 148 -8.30 8.25 18.19
C TYR A 148 -9.23 7.88 19.33
N TYR A 149 -10.25 7.06 19.04
CA TYR A 149 -11.20 6.55 20.02
C TYR A 149 -11.14 5.03 20.02
N GLY A 150 -10.71 4.43 21.14
CA GLY A 150 -10.83 3.01 21.38
C GLY A 150 -12.21 2.72 21.96
N ILE A 151 -13.05 2.01 21.20
CA ILE A 151 -14.41 1.67 21.62
C ILE A 151 -14.50 0.15 21.75
N ARG A 152 -14.94 -0.33 22.91
CA ARG A 152 -15.17 -1.73 23.17
C ARG A 152 -16.67 -2.02 23.10
N ASP A 153 -17.05 -3.02 22.32
CA ASP A 153 -18.40 -3.57 22.30
C ASP A 153 -18.44 -4.86 23.10
N ASP A 154 -18.96 -4.81 24.33
CA ASP A 154 -19.07 -5.97 25.22
C ASP A 154 -20.17 -6.94 24.81
N ARG A 155 -20.97 -6.62 23.78
CA ARG A 155 -21.99 -7.52 23.19
C ARG A 155 -21.39 -8.52 22.22
N VAL A 156 -20.17 -8.29 21.76
CA VAL A 156 -19.46 -9.18 20.83
C VAL A 156 -18.63 -10.17 21.62
N ASP A 157 -18.94 -11.45 21.44
CA ASP A 157 -18.18 -12.54 22.05
C ASP A 157 -17.00 -12.95 21.16
N PHE A 158 -15.81 -12.50 21.51
CA PHE A 158 -14.55 -12.81 20.83
C PHE A 158 -14.01 -14.21 21.13
N SER A 159 -14.59 -14.95 22.09
CA SER A 159 -14.14 -16.30 22.44
C SER A 159 -14.59 -17.36 21.45
N LYS A 160 -15.47 -17.02 20.51
CA LYS A 160 -16.00 -17.96 19.51
C LYS A 160 -14.92 -18.31 18.49
N GLU A 161 -14.51 -19.56 18.46
CA GLU A 161 -13.52 -20.10 17.53
C GLU A 161 -13.94 -20.05 16.05
N ASN A 162 -15.27 -20.00 15.77
CA ASN A 162 -15.79 -20.00 14.42
C ASN A 162 -15.92 -18.58 13.87
N GLU A 163 -15.03 -18.24 12.92
CA GLU A 163 -14.96 -16.93 12.28
C GLU A 163 -16.29 -16.44 11.69
N ARG A 164 -17.09 -17.34 11.06
CA ARG A 164 -18.41 -16.97 10.50
C ARG A 164 -19.38 -16.56 11.60
N LYS A 165 -19.38 -17.27 12.73
CA LYS A 165 -20.23 -16.93 13.88
C LYS A 165 -19.80 -15.63 14.55
N MET A 166 -18.50 -15.35 14.54
CA MET A 166 -17.99 -14.08 15.05
C MET A 166 -18.39 -12.93 14.13
N ILE A 167 -18.21 -13.06 12.80
CA ILE A 167 -18.59 -12.02 11.82
C ILE A 167 -20.10 -11.74 11.88
N SER A 168 -20.96 -12.75 12.08
CA SER A 168 -22.40 -12.54 12.16
C SER A 168 -22.83 -11.64 13.32
N GLN A 169 -22.03 -11.50 14.36
CA GLN A 169 -22.32 -10.60 15.48
C GLN A 169 -22.11 -9.13 15.12
N PHE A 170 -21.21 -8.83 14.17
CA PHE A 170 -20.93 -7.46 13.72
C PHE A 170 -21.97 -6.88 12.76
N VAL A 171 -22.93 -7.70 12.30
CA VAL A 171 -23.97 -7.28 11.37
C VAL A 171 -25.37 -7.37 11.97
N THR A 172 -25.47 -7.53 13.29
CA THR A 172 -26.74 -7.44 14.01
C THR A 172 -27.22 -6.00 14.08
N GLU A 173 -28.52 -5.78 14.17
CA GLU A 173 -29.13 -4.47 14.31
C GLU A 173 -28.54 -3.72 15.51
N ASP A 174 -28.47 -4.36 16.67
CA ASP A 174 -27.92 -3.79 17.91
C ASP A 174 -26.45 -3.34 17.76
N HIS A 175 -25.61 -4.10 16.99
CA HIS A 175 -24.24 -3.70 16.75
C HIS A 175 -24.15 -2.52 15.77
N CYS A 176 -24.99 -2.54 14.72
CA CYS A 176 -25.04 -1.43 13.76
C CYS A 176 -25.51 -0.12 14.42
N GLU A 177 -26.54 -0.18 15.28
CA GLU A 177 -26.98 0.96 16.05
C GLU A 177 -25.86 1.50 16.97
N PHE A 178 -25.14 0.60 17.64
CA PHE A 178 -23.97 0.98 18.45
C PHE A 178 -22.89 1.69 17.64
N VAL A 179 -22.57 1.18 16.45
CA VAL A 179 -21.60 1.81 15.54
C VAL A 179 -22.09 3.20 15.14
N VAL A 180 -23.37 3.32 14.76
CA VAL A 180 -23.97 4.61 14.37
C VAL A 180 -23.95 5.62 15.53
N GLU A 181 -24.34 5.20 16.74
CA GLU A 181 -24.31 6.04 17.94
C GLU A 181 -22.91 6.62 18.17
N HIS A 182 -21.87 5.77 18.06
CA HIS A 182 -20.50 6.21 18.29
C HIS A 182 -19.97 7.09 17.15
N ILE A 183 -20.36 6.84 15.89
CA ILE A 183 -20.05 7.75 14.77
C ILE A 183 -20.68 9.11 15.04
N GLU A 184 -21.98 9.16 15.36
CA GLU A 184 -22.69 10.42 15.62
C GLU A 184 -22.13 11.19 16.82
N LYS A 185 -21.74 10.49 17.89
CA LYS A 185 -21.12 11.07 19.08
C LYS A 185 -19.77 11.73 18.81
N HIS A 186 -18.98 11.17 17.89
CA HIS A 186 -17.59 11.58 17.68
C HIS A 186 -17.36 12.36 16.38
N ARG A 187 -18.33 12.40 15.47
CA ARG A 187 -18.20 13.18 14.22
C ARG A 187 -18.16 14.69 14.51
N VAL A 188 -17.56 15.41 13.59
CA VAL A 188 -17.55 16.89 13.63
C VAL A 188 -18.96 17.40 13.28
N PRO A 189 -19.61 18.19 14.14
CA PRO A 189 -20.93 18.75 13.86
C PRO A 189 -20.93 19.58 12.58
N ASN A 190 -22.03 19.52 11.83
CA ASN A 190 -22.25 20.28 10.59
C ASN A 190 -21.27 20.00 9.44
N GLN A 191 -20.49 18.94 9.51
CA GLN A 191 -19.67 18.46 8.40
C GLN A 191 -20.29 17.21 7.75
N LYS A 192 -20.17 17.11 6.42
CA LYS A 192 -20.55 15.90 5.69
C LYS A 192 -19.64 14.76 6.11
N LEU A 193 -20.24 13.69 6.63
CA LEU A 193 -19.50 12.49 6.99
C LEU A 193 -18.89 11.87 5.73
N LYS A 194 -17.58 11.60 5.76
CA LYS A 194 -16.86 10.73 4.86
C LYS A 194 -16.09 9.74 5.71
N ALA A 195 -16.42 8.46 5.60
CA ALA A 195 -15.85 7.42 6.43
C ALA A 195 -15.42 6.21 5.59
N LEU A 196 -14.41 5.50 6.06
CA LEU A 196 -13.98 4.20 5.56
C LEU A 196 -14.15 3.18 6.68
N ALA A 197 -14.81 2.07 6.39
CA ALA A 197 -14.94 0.93 7.29
C ALA A 197 -14.11 -0.24 6.75
N PHE A 198 -13.20 -0.77 7.57
CA PHE A 198 -12.41 -1.94 7.21
C PHE A 198 -13.05 -3.18 7.77
N CYS A 199 -13.39 -4.10 6.89
CA CYS A 199 -14.05 -5.36 7.22
C CYS A 199 -13.13 -6.55 6.98
N LYS A 200 -13.26 -7.60 7.78
CA LYS A 200 -12.37 -8.77 7.73
C LYS A 200 -12.51 -9.59 6.44
N THR A 201 -13.73 -9.66 5.88
CA THR A 201 -14.03 -10.44 4.67
C THR A 201 -14.92 -9.64 3.72
N VAL A 202 -14.96 -10.05 2.44
CA VAL A 202 -15.85 -9.46 1.43
C VAL A 202 -17.33 -9.59 1.85
N SER A 203 -17.71 -10.75 2.39
CA SER A 203 -19.08 -10.97 2.90
C SER A 203 -19.40 -10.01 4.04
N HIS A 204 -18.45 -9.80 4.98
CA HIS A 204 -18.61 -8.85 6.08
C HIS A 204 -18.79 -7.42 5.54
N ALA A 205 -17.96 -6.99 4.58
CA ALA A 205 -18.06 -5.65 3.99
C ALA A 205 -19.44 -5.41 3.33
N LYS A 206 -19.93 -6.41 2.59
CA LYS A 206 -21.26 -6.35 1.96
C LYS A 206 -22.37 -6.24 2.99
N MET A 207 -22.39 -7.12 3.98
CA MET A 207 -23.40 -7.14 5.03
C MET A 207 -23.41 -5.85 5.87
N MET A 208 -22.22 -5.31 6.19
CA MET A 208 -22.11 -4.03 6.90
C MET A 208 -22.62 -2.85 6.06
N ALA A 209 -22.33 -2.84 4.76
CA ALA A 209 -22.85 -1.80 3.89
C ALA A 209 -24.38 -1.84 3.81
N GLU A 210 -24.98 -3.03 3.68
CA GLU A 210 -26.44 -3.23 3.69
C GLU A 210 -27.06 -2.82 5.04
N ALA A 211 -26.45 -3.22 6.16
CA ALA A 211 -26.95 -2.92 7.50
C ALA A 211 -26.87 -1.43 7.87
N LEU A 212 -25.91 -0.69 7.31
CA LEU A 212 -25.76 0.74 7.53
C LEU A 212 -26.51 1.61 6.50
N GLU A 213 -27.10 1.02 5.45
CA GLU A 213 -27.86 1.76 4.43
C GLU A 213 -29.02 2.61 4.99
N PRO A 214 -29.76 2.19 6.02
CA PRO A 214 -30.81 3.03 6.61
C PRO A 214 -30.31 4.34 7.23
N PHE A 215 -29.04 4.41 7.61
CA PHE A 215 -28.46 5.55 8.32
C PHE A 215 -27.57 6.41 7.41
N TYR A 216 -26.88 5.79 6.44
CA TYR A 216 -25.90 6.45 5.61
C TYR A 216 -25.98 5.97 4.15
N LYS A 217 -25.52 6.82 3.24
CA LYS A 217 -25.24 6.37 1.87
C LYS A 217 -23.97 5.53 1.87
N THR A 218 -24.12 4.23 1.70
CA THR A 218 -23.03 3.25 1.80
C THR A 218 -22.67 2.66 0.43
N ALA A 219 -21.46 2.16 0.32
CA ALA A 219 -20.99 1.29 -0.75
C ALA A 219 -19.89 0.38 -0.20
N TYR A 220 -19.71 -0.80 -0.79
CA TYR A 220 -18.59 -1.67 -0.44
C TYR A 220 -17.65 -1.85 -1.63
N LEU A 221 -16.36 -1.96 -1.33
CA LEU A 221 -15.31 -2.19 -2.31
C LEU A 221 -14.58 -3.49 -1.98
N THR A 222 -14.19 -4.21 -3.01
CA THR A 222 -13.47 -5.48 -2.88
C THR A 222 -12.27 -5.52 -3.81
N GLY A 223 -11.38 -6.50 -3.65
CA GLY A 223 -10.27 -6.70 -4.57
C GLY A 223 -10.68 -7.02 -6.01
N LYS A 224 -11.96 -7.38 -6.24
CA LYS A 224 -12.51 -7.69 -7.58
C LYS A 224 -13.10 -6.48 -8.30
N ASN A 225 -13.29 -5.35 -7.61
CA ASN A 225 -13.79 -4.13 -8.24
C ASN A 225 -12.72 -3.56 -9.17
N ASP A 226 -13.14 -3.10 -10.34
CA ASP A 226 -12.23 -2.42 -11.28
C ASP A 226 -11.63 -1.14 -10.65
N THR A 227 -10.44 -0.79 -11.12
CA THR A 227 -9.71 0.39 -10.62
C THR A 227 -10.52 1.67 -10.79
N GLY A 228 -11.35 1.76 -11.85
CA GLY A 228 -12.26 2.88 -12.09
C GLY A 228 -13.42 3.00 -11.10
N GLU A 229 -13.89 1.89 -10.52
CA GLU A 229 -14.94 1.87 -9.49
C GLU A 229 -14.40 2.25 -8.11
N ARG A 230 -13.11 2.03 -7.85
CA ARG A 230 -12.46 2.35 -6.57
C ARG A 230 -12.19 3.85 -6.38
N VAL A 231 -12.28 4.64 -7.45
CA VAL A 231 -11.94 6.08 -7.46
C VAL A 231 -13.19 6.97 -7.41
N ARG A 232 -14.40 6.42 -7.56
CA ARG A 232 -15.69 7.14 -7.50
C ARG A 232 -16.28 7.13 -6.11
#